data_b8be7325697d413eb55de19f8ddc0a80
#
_entry.id   b8be7325697d413eb55de19f8ddc0a80
#
_cell.length_a   1.000
_cell.length_b   1.000
_cell.length_c   1.000
_cell.angle_alpha   90.00
_cell.angle_beta   90.00
_cell.angle_gamma   90.00
#
_symmetry.space_group_name_H-M   'P 1'
#
loop_
_entity.id
_entity.type
_entity.pdbx_description
1 polymer ?
#
loop_
_entity_poly.entity_id
_entity_poly.type
_entity_poly.pdbx_seq_one_letter_code
_entity_poly.pdbx_strand_id
1 'polypeptide(L)'
;TEVDLEFNANVVTHSDGYLLHGIGGWQNCLFSKTVILPIPLFRDRVPVIRDQVTTLCGPGELIDVVVTERGIAINPLRTDLIEATRNSSLPIKSIGELKAEADRICGLPAAPSLEERVVAAIKWVDGTVIDVVRQVSAAP
;
A
#
# COMPACT_ATOMS: atom_id res chain seq x y z
N THR A 1 -1.83 -0.21 -7.22
CA THR A 1 -1.58 0.24 -5.83
C THR A 1 -1.34 -0.98 -4.96
N GLU A 2 -0.39 -0.90 -4.08
CA GLU A 2 -0.14 -1.85 -3.00
C GLU A 2 -0.21 -1.11 -1.67
N VAL A 3 -0.51 -1.83 -0.59
CA VAL A 3 -0.40 -1.34 0.79
C VAL A 3 0.28 -2.42 1.61
N ASP A 4 1.09 -2.05 2.60
CA ASP A 4 1.70 -3.02 3.49
C ASP A 4 1.10 -3.00 4.91
N LEU A 5 1.65 -3.85 5.78
CA LEU A 5 1.19 -4.02 7.15
C LEU A 5 1.38 -2.77 8.02
N GLU A 6 2.23 -1.84 7.59
CA GLU A 6 2.46 -0.53 8.23
C GLU A 6 1.67 0.59 7.55
N PHE A 7 0.71 0.25 6.66
CA PHE A 7 -0.08 1.18 5.86
C PHE A 7 0.72 1.98 4.83
N ASN A 8 1.99 1.70 4.61
CA ASN A 8 2.73 2.31 3.51
C ASN A 8 2.05 1.96 2.18
N ALA A 9 2.06 2.89 1.23
CA ALA A 9 1.41 2.69 -0.05
C ALA A 9 2.35 2.91 -1.23
N ASN A 10 2.13 2.09 -2.27
CA ASN A 10 2.77 2.17 -3.57
C ASN A 10 1.73 2.44 -4.65
N VAL A 11 1.96 3.48 -5.45
CA VAL A 11 1.11 3.83 -6.61
C VAL A 11 1.92 3.96 -7.90
N VAL A 12 3.24 3.75 -7.84
CA VAL A 12 4.17 4.02 -8.95
C VAL A 12 4.60 2.77 -9.68
N THR A 13 4.78 1.66 -8.96
CA THR A 13 5.16 0.38 -9.58
C THR A 13 4.09 -0.68 -9.41
N HIS A 14 4.12 -1.67 -10.28
CA HIS A 14 3.45 -2.95 -10.07
C HIS A 14 4.19 -3.79 -9.02
N SER A 15 3.56 -4.86 -8.56
CA SER A 15 4.14 -5.82 -7.60
C SER A 15 5.34 -6.60 -8.15
N ASP A 16 5.52 -6.62 -9.47
CA ASP A 16 6.67 -7.19 -10.17
C ASP A 16 7.83 -6.20 -10.34
N GLY A 17 7.67 -4.95 -9.86
CA GLY A 17 8.67 -3.90 -9.90
C GLY A 17 8.62 -3.02 -11.15
N TYR A 18 7.82 -3.37 -12.19
CA TYR A 18 7.71 -2.54 -13.37
C TYR A 18 6.98 -1.23 -13.07
N LEU A 19 7.49 -0.15 -13.69
CA LEU A 19 6.92 1.18 -13.55
C LEU A 19 5.50 1.21 -14.15
N LEU A 20 4.54 1.67 -13.36
CA LEU A 20 3.14 1.84 -13.78
C LEU A 20 2.90 3.26 -14.30
N HIS A 21 3.15 4.26 -13.47
CA HIS A 21 3.02 5.68 -13.79
C HIS A 21 3.70 6.54 -12.71
N GLY A 22 3.77 7.85 -12.92
CA GLY A 22 4.25 8.78 -11.90
C GLY A 22 3.22 9.01 -10.77
N ILE A 23 3.68 9.56 -9.65
CA ILE A 23 2.85 9.85 -8.46
C ILE A 23 1.73 10.86 -8.77
N GLY A 24 1.98 11.85 -9.64
CA GLY A 24 1.04 12.94 -9.90
C GLY A 24 0.72 13.73 -8.62
N GLY A 25 -0.55 14.05 -8.43
CA GLY A 25 -1.03 14.76 -7.23
C GLY A 25 -1.42 13.85 -6.06
N TRP A 26 -1.16 12.54 -6.13
CA TRP A 26 -1.61 11.58 -5.12
C TRP A 26 -1.07 11.89 -3.72
N GLN A 27 0.20 12.27 -3.59
CA GLN A 27 0.78 12.64 -2.29
C GLN A 27 0.07 13.84 -1.65
N ASN A 28 -0.46 14.79 -2.44
CA ASN A 28 -1.18 15.94 -1.89
C ASN A 28 -2.46 15.53 -1.12
N CYS A 29 -3.09 14.42 -1.51
CA CYS A 29 -4.28 13.90 -0.83
C CYS A 29 -3.96 13.39 0.59
N LEU A 30 -2.70 13.01 0.86
CA LEU A 30 -2.26 12.49 2.15
C LEU A 30 -2.22 13.55 3.27
N PHE A 31 -2.35 14.84 2.92
CA PHE A 31 -2.44 15.95 3.88
C PHE A 31 -3.88 16.28 4.29
N SER A 32 -4.84 15.44 3.92
CA SER A 32 -6.23 15.58 4.34
C SER A 32 -6.38 15.21 5.82
N LYS A 33 -7.41 15.74 6.48
CA LYS A 33 -7.73 15.42 7.88
C LYS A 33 -7.94 13.93 8.11
N THR A 34 -8.49 13.24 7.11
CA THR A 34 -8.68 11.80 7.11
C THR A 34 -8.43 11.28 5.70
N VAL A 35 -7.53 10.32 5.61
CA VAL A 35 -7.14 9.68 4.35
C VAL A 35 -7.70 8.27 4.33
N ILE A 36 -8.64 8.04 3.42
CA ILE A 36 -9.26 6.73 3.19
C ILE A 36 -8.78 6.21 1.84
N LEU A 37 -8.16 5.04 1.85
CA LEU A 37 -7.62 4.39 0.67
C LEU A 37 -8.50 3.18 0.30
N PRO A 38 -9.43 3.31 -0.66
CA PRO A 38 -10.19 2.18 -1.18
C PRO A 38 -9.34 1.42 -2.20
N ILE A 39 -9.15 0.12 -1.95
CA ILE A 39 -8.39 -0.79 -2.81
C ILE A 39 -9.10 -2.14 -2.88
N PRO A 40 -8.98 -2.88 -3.98
CA PRO A 40 -9.40 -4.28 -3.97
C PRO A 40 -8.44 -5.09 -3.09
N LEU A 41 -8.93 -6.15 -2.46
CA LEU A 41 -8.09 -7.03 -1.66
C LEU A 41 -7.05 -7.77 -2.51
N PHE A 42 -7.42 -8.09 -3.75
CA PHE A 42 -6.52 -8.68 -4.74
C PHE A 42 -6.89 -8.20 -6.15
N ARG A 43 -5.91 -8.25 -7.05
CA ARG A 43 -6.08 -7.93 -8.47
C ARG A 43 -5.46 -9.05 -9.31
N ASP A 44 -6.24 -9.63 -10.23
CA ASP A 44 -5.77 -10.73 -11.10
C ASP A 44 -5.05 -11.85 -10.32
N ARG A 45 -5.59 -12.24 -9.15
CA ARG A 45 -5.02 -13.22 -8.22
C ARG A 45 -3.69 -12.81 -7.57
N VAL A 46 -3.37 -11.52 -7.56
CA VAL A 46 -2.23 -10.98 -6.82
C VAL A 46 -2.75 -10.20 -5.61
N PRO A 47 -2.31 -10.53 -4.38
CA PRO A 47 -2.68 -9.77 -3.18
C PRO A 47 -2.23 -8.32 -3.30
N VAL A 48 -3.10 -7.38 -2.93
CA VAL A 48 -2.78 -5.94 -2.92
C VAL A 48 -2.20 -5.52 -1.57
N ILE A 49 -2.54 -6.23 -0.50
CA ILE A 49 -1.91 -6.03 0.82
C ILE A 49 -0.69 -6.96 0.91
N ARG A 50 0.48 -6.36 1.14
CA ARG A 50 1.79 -7.02 1.12
C ARG A 50 2.44 -6.99 2.51
N ASP A 51 3.51 -7.75 2.70
CA ASP A 51 4.35 -7.60 3.91
C ASP A 51 5.07 -6.26 3.88
N GLN A 52 5.58 -5.88 2.71
CA GLN A 52 6.21 -4.60 2.42
C GLN A 52 5.88 -4.19 1.00
N VAL A 53 5.61 -2.90 0.77
CA VAL A 53 5.40 -2.37 -0.58
C VAL A 53 6.67 -2.44 -1.41
N THR A 54 6.51 -2.68 -2.72
CA THR A 54 7.63 -2.73 -3.67
C THR A 54 8.34 -1.39 -3.79
N THR A 55 7.60 -0.29 -3.68
CA THR A 55 8.11 1.08 -3.76
C THR A 55 7.32 1.96 -2.80
N LEU A 56 8.01 2.68 -1.92
CA LEU A 56 7.36 3.60 -0.99
C LEU A 56 6.99 4.91 -1.70
N CYS A 57 5.70 5.16 -1.82
CA CYS A 57 5.17 6.39 -2.40
C CYS A 57 4.46 7.27 -1.38
N GLY A 58 3.82 6.65 -0.39
CA GLY A 58 3.12 7.32 0.70
C GLY A 58 3.41 6.64 2.04
N PRO A 59 3.99 7.39 2.99
CA PRO A 59 4.23 6.89 4.35
C PRO A 59 2.92 6.48 5.02
N GLY A 60 2.94 5.33 5.69
CA GLY A 60 1.76 4.74 6.32
C GLY A 60 1.17 5.57 7.46
N GLU A 61 1.98 6.39 8.10
CA GLU A 61 1.52 7.33 9.14
C GLU A 61 0.51 8.38 8.63
N LEU A 62 0.45 8.57 7.31
CA LEU A 62 -0.47 9.50 6.65
C LEU A 62 -1.70 8.81 6.05
N ILE A 63 -1.82 7.49 6.17
CA ILE A 63 -2.96 6.72 5.66
C ILE A 63 -3.75 6.18 6.85
N ASP A 64 -4.97 6.69 7.01
CA ASP A 64 -5.78 6.43 8.20
C ASP A 64 -6.61 5.16 8.10
N VAL A 65 -7.13 4.88 6.91
CA VAL A 65 -8.08 3.78 6.69
C VAL A 65 -7.84 3.13 5.33
N VAL A 66 -7.79 1.82 5.32
CA VAL A 66 -7.82 1.00 4.10
C VAL A 66 -9.17 0.32 4.00
N VAL A 67 -9.88 0.50 2.89
CA VAL A 67 -11.19 -0.11 2.63
C VAL A 67 -11.06 -1.11 1.49
N THR A 68 -11.51 -2.33 1.73
CA THR A 68 -11.59 -3.39 0.73
C THR A 68 -13.01 -3.96 0.66
N GLU A 69 -13.30 -4.75 -0.35
CA GLU A 69 -14.58 -5.50 -0.44
C GLU A 69 -14.73 -6.59 0.64
N ARG A 70 -13.69 -6.82 1.46
CA ARG A 70 -13.65 -7.85 2.51
C ARG A 70 -13.58 -7.29 3.93
N GLY A 71 -13.41 -5.99 4.07
CA GLY A 71 -13.33 -5.33 5.37
C GLY A 71 -12.61 -4.00 5.32
N ILE A 72 -12.58 -3.36 6.48
CA ILE A 72 -12.01 -2.04 6.68
C ILE A 72 -10.91 -2.16 7.73
N ALA A 73 -9.69 -1.75 7.39
CA ALA A 73 -8.59 -1.64 8.33
C ALA A 73 -8.36 -0.18 8.71
N ILE A 74 -8.39 0.10 10.01
CA ILE A 74 -8.07 1.42 10.56
C ILE A 74 -6.63 1.37 11.05
N ASN A 75 -5.84 2.37 10.67
CA ASN A 75 -4.47 2.49 11.12
C ASN A 75 -4.43 2.57 12.67
N PRO A 76 -3.62 1.75 13.35
CA PRO A 76 -3.52 1.77 14.80
C PRO A 76 -3.14 3.15 15.41
N LEU A 77 -2.53 4.04 14.63
CA LEU A 77 -2.22 5.41 15.03
C LEU A 77 -3.48 6.28 15.19
N ARG A 78 -4.61 5.88 14.57
CA ARG A 78 -5.88 6.62 14.61
C ARG A 78 -6.81 6.07 15.70
N THR A 79 -6.37 6.22 16.94
CA THR A 79 -7.14 5.80 18.13
C THR A 79 -8.51 6.46 18.22
N ASP A 80 -8.65 7.69 17.70
CA ASP A 80 -9.92 8.42 17.59
C ASP A 80 -10.93 7.71 16.69
N LEU A 81 -10.48 7.22 15.52
CA LEU A 81 -11.33 6.48 14.59
C LEU A 81 -11.68 5.08 15.11
N ILE A 82 -10.72 4.40 15.75
CA ILE A 82 -10.94 3.10 16.39
C ILE A 82 -12.03 3.23 17.47
N GLU A 83 -11.95 4.25 18.32
CA GLU A 83 -12.96 4.48 19.36
C GLU A 83 -14.32 4.84 18.76
N ALA A 84 -14.36 5.73 17.76
CA ALA A 84 -15.60 6.15 17.11
C ALA A 84 -16.33 4.98 16.39
N THR A 85 -15.59 3.97 15.96
CA THR A 85 -16.14 2.82 15.23
C THR A 85 -16.40 1.60 16.09
N ARG A 86 -16.00 1.61 17.37
CA ARG A 86 -16.07 0.45 18.29
C ARG A 86 -17.44 -0.23 18.33
N ASN A 87 -18.51 0.55 18.33
CA ASN A 87 -19.89 0.06 18.39
C ASN A 87 -20.62 0.13 17.04
N SER A 88 -19.89 0.32 15.95
CA SER A 88 -20.48 0.35 14.61
C SER A 88 -20.73 -1.07 14.09
N SER A 89 -21.58 -1.20 13.08
CA SER A 89 -21.77 -2.43 12.32
C SER A 89 -20.79 -2.60 11.16
N LEU A 90 -19.76 -1.74 11.08
CA LEU A 90 -18.76 -1.80 10.03
C LEU A 90 -17.91 -3.07 10.15
N PRO A 91 -17.54 -3.70 9.04
CA PRO A 91 -16.71 -4.91 9.03
C PRO A 91 -15.24 -4.58 9.31
N ILE A 92 -14.94 -4.09 10.52
CA ILE A 92 -13.58 -3.72 10.91
C ILE A 92 -12.74 -4.98 11.10
N LYS A 93 -11.57 -4.98 10.49
CA LYS A 93 -10.52 -6.00 10.59
C LYS A 93 -9.16 -5.33 10.76
N SER A 94 -8.20 -6.04 11.31
CA SER A 94 -6.81 -5.60 11.20
C SER A 94 -6.31 -5.75 9.76
N ILE A 95 -5.30 -4.95 9.39
CA ILE A 95 -4.69 -5.08 8.05
C ILE A 95 -4.04 -6.45 7.86
N GLY A 96 -3.54 -7.06 8.94
CA GLY A 96 -2.99 -8.42 8.93
C GLY A 96 -4.04 -9.49 8.65
N GLU A 97 -5.28 -9.35 9.16
CA GLU A 97 -6.39 -10.26 8.84
C GLU A 97 -6.78 -10.17 7.38
N LEU A 98 -6.85 -8.95 6.82
CA LEU A 98 -7.13 -8.73 5.41
C LEU A 98 -6.02 -9.34 4.53
N LYS A 99 -4.74 -9.15 4.91
CA LYS A 99 -3.62 -9.78 4.21
C LYS A 99 -3.71 -11.31 4.23
N ALA A 100 -3.94 -11.89 5.40
CA ALA A 100 -4.06 -13.34 5.54
C ALA A 100 -5.20 -13.91 4.69
N GLU A 101 -6.32 -13.19 4.59
CA GLU A 101 -7.43 -13.58 3.71
C GLU A 101 -7.02 -13.53 2.23
N ALA A 102 -6.30 -12.49 1.80
CA ALA A 102 -5.79 -12.34 0.44
C ALA A 102 -4.82 -13.47 0.09
N ASP A 103 -3.86 -13.76 0.95
CA ASP A 103 -2.86 -14.81 0.76
C ASP A 103 -3.51 -16.19 0.67
N ARG A 104 -4.53 -16.46 1.47
CA ARG A 104 -5.28 -17.71 1.41
C ARG A 104 -6.01 -17.90 0.07
N ILE A 105 -6.49 -16.82 -0.54
CA ILE A 105 -7.22 -16.85 -1.83
C ILE A 105 -6.27 -16.93 -3.02
N CYS A 106 -5.19 -16.16 -2.98
CA CYS A 106 -4.29 -15.94 -4.12
C CYS A 106 -3.01 -16.76 -4.06
N GLY A 107 -2.62 -17.22 -2.87
CA GLY A 107 -1.28 -17.72 -2.58
C GLY A 107 -0.31 -16.58 -2.23
N LEU A 108 0.87 -16.95 -1.74
CA LEU A 108 1.91 -15.98 -1.42
C LEU A 108 2.49 -15.39 -2.70
N PRO A 109 2.56 -14.06 -2.81
CA PRO A 109 3.10 -13.41 -3.99
C PRO A 109 4.63 -13.57 -4.05
N ALA A 110 5.17 -13.79 -5.25
CA ALA A 110 6.60 -13.72 -5.45
C ALA A 110 7.11 -12.27 -5.27
N ALA A 111 8.28 -12.13 -4.66
CA ALA A 111 8.97 -10.85 -4.64
C ALA A 111 9.57 -10.57 -6.02
N PRO A 112 9.59 -9.29 -6.48
CA PRO A 112 10.26 -8.94 -7.72
C PRO A 112 11.78 -9.15 -7.60
N SER A 113 12.41 -9.60 -8.67
CA SER A 113 13.86 -9.63 -8.76
C SER A 113 14.35 -8.27 -9.26
N LEU A 114 15.05 -7.52 -8.41
CA LEU A 114 15.51 -6.17 -8.69
C LEU A 114 17.03 -6.12 -8.71
N GLU A 115 17.59 -5.36 -9.65
CA GLU A 115 19.02 -5.05 -9.73
C GLU A 115 19.35 -3.84 -8.86
N GLU A 116 20.64 -3.58 -8.64
CA GLU A 116 21.10 -2.42 -7.88
C GLU A 116 20.90 -1.09 -8.65
N ARG A 117 20.75 -1.15 -9.98
CA ARG A 117 20.59 0.04 -10.82
C ARG A 117 19.30 0.78 -10.50
N VAL A 118 19.43 2.03 -10.08
CA VAL A 118 18.32 2.95 -9.88
C VAL A 118 17.88 3.54 -11.22
N VAL A 119 16.59 3.45 -11.53
CA VAL A 119 15.99 3.98 -12.77
C VAL A 119 15.13 5.21 -12.53
N ALA A 120 14.62 5.39 -11.30
CA ALA A 120 13.87 6.57 -10.91
C ALA A 120 13.98 6.80 -9.40
N ALA A 121 13.77 8.05 -8.97
CA ALA A 121 13.68 8.40 -7.55
C ALA A 121 12.26 8.83 -7.20
N ILE A 122 11.78 8.39 -6.04
CA ILE A 122 10.51 8.82 -5.48
C ILE A 122 10.76 10.02 -4.59
N LYS A 123 10.25 11.17 -5.00
CA LYS A 123 10.38 12.40 -4.23
C LYS A 123 9.12 12.68 -3.43
N TRP A 124 9.30 13.07 -2.20
CA TRP A 124 8.25 13.64 -1.38
C TRP A 124 7.92 15.08 -1.86
N VAL A 125 6.83 15.65 -1.37
CA VAL A 125 6.35 16.99 -1.77
C VAL A 125 7.35 18.12 -1.49
N ASP A 126 8.24 17.94 -0.53
CA ASP A 126 9.32 18.89 -0.19
C ASP A 126 10.59 18.69 -1.02
N GLY A 127 10.61 17.71 -1.92
CA GLY A 127 11.75 17.33 -2.75
C GLY A 127 12.69 16.29 -2.15
N THR A 128 12.48 15.87 -0.91
CA THR A 128 13.23 14.77 -0.27
C THR A 128 13.02 13.46 -1.03
N VAL A 129 14.09 12.69 -1.25
CA VAL A 129 13.98 11.35 -1.82
C VAL A 129 13.58 10.38 -0.70
N ILE A 130 12.42 9.75 -0.83
CA ILE A 130 11.89 8.80 0.15
C ILE A 130 12.08 7.35 -0.26
N ASP A 131 12.25 7.08 -1.56
CA ASP A 131 12.55 5.76 -2.09
C ASP A 131 13.10 5.85 -3.53
N VAL A 132 13.45 4.70 -4.11
CA VAL A 132 13.94 4.58 -5.49
C VAL A 132 13.26 3.42 -6.21
N VAL A 133 13.04 3.59 -7.50
CA VAL A 133 12.65 2.49 -8.38
C VAL A 133 13.91 1.86 -8.95
N ARG A 134 14.04 0.55 -8.79
CA ARG A 134 15.18 -0.23 -9.30
C ARG A 134 14.82 -0.93 -10.60
N GLN A 135 15.84 -1.20 -11.40
CA GLN A 135 15.67 -1.99 -12.61
C GLN A 135 15.21 -3.40 -12.26
N VAL A 136 14.18 -3.88 -12.95
CA VAL A 136 13.77 -5.29 -12.85
C VAL A 136 14.80 -6.14 -13.59
N SER A 137 15.26 -7.22 -12.96
CA SER A 137 16.17 -8.17 -13.58
C SER A 137 15.47 -8.83 -14.79
N ALA A 138 16.19 -8.99 -15.89
CA ALA A 138 15.69 -9.79 -17.00
C ALA A 138 15.40 -11.22 -16.51
N ALA A 139 14.25 -11.76 -16.88
CA ALA A 139 13.98 -13.18 -16.66
C ALA A 139 15.06 -14.00 -17.39
N PRO A 140 15.60 -15.05 -16.76
CA PRO A 140 16.61 -15.92 -17.37
C PRO A 140 16.06 -16.63 -18.61
#